data_50c738923ed7d490c91c8c84bae555f9
#
_entry.id   50c738923ed7d490c91c8c84bae555f9
#
_cell.length_a   1.000
_cell.length_b   1.000
_cell.length_c   1.000
_cell.angle_alpha   90.00
_cell.angle_beta   90.00
_cell.angle_gamma   90.00
#
_symmetry.space_group_name_H-M   'P 1'
#
loop_
_entity.id
_entity.type
_entity.pdbx_description
1 polymer ?
#
loop_
_entity_poly.entity_id
_entity_poly.type
_entity_poly.pdbx_seq_one_letter_code
_entity_poly.pdbx_strand_id
1 'polypeptide(L)'
;MTNDSAVDVIVIGGGTGGYSTALRASALGLSVLLAERDKVGGTCLHRGCIPSKAMLHAAELVDGIAEARERWGVRASVESVDWSALTATRDDIVSRNHKGVEGHLEHAGVRVVRSSARLTGPRSVRTQDGREFTAARGIVLATGSRPRTLPGLEPDGHTVVTSDDALFAPGLPASVLVLGGGAIGVEYASFHRSMGAEVTLVEAADRLVPLEDADVSRHLARGLKKRGIDVQTGARLEGAERLASGGVRATVRTARGELREIGAERLLVAVGRVPVTDGLDLAAAGLATDGRGFVAPADWSRLETAVPGIHVVGDLLPPPSLGLAHASFAEGLLVAETLAGVASAPVDYAAVPRVTYSAPQTAAVGLTEAQAREAAYDVVVNTMPLTAVAKGMVHGQGGTVKVVAERAGRVLGVHLVGPHVSEMIAESQLIVGWDAEPGDVARHVHAHPTLSEAVGEAFLSLAGRGLHQQ
;
A
#
# COMPACT_ATOMS: atom_id res chain seq x y z
N MET A 1 -40.01 20.44 -11.92
CA MET A 1 -38.60 20.81 -11.87
C MET A 1 -37.94 19.83 -10.87
N THR A 2 -37.23 18.82 -11.34
CA THR A 2 -36.47 17.97 -10.46
C THR A 2 -35.39 18.83 -9.79
N ASN A 3 -35.37 18.84 -8.46
CA ASN A 3 -34.39 19.61 -7.69
C ASN A 3 -33.00 19.01 -7.96
N ASP A 4 -32.28 19.57 -8.95
CA ASP A 4 -31.00 19.09 -9.46
C ASP A 4 -29.87 19.13 -8.39
N SER A 5 -30.19 19.62 -7.19
CA SER A 5 -29.29 19.75 -6.04
C SER A 5 -29.42 18.61 -5.01
N ALA A 6 -30.44 17.73 -5.13
CA ALA A 6 -30.68 16.64 -4.19
C ALA A 6 -30.32 15.28 -4.83
N VAL A 7 -29.59 14.46 -4.11
CA VAL A 7 -29.22 13.09 -4.47
C VAL A 7 -29.33 12.17 -3.25
N ASP A 8 -29.29 10.85 -3.44
CA ASP A 8 -29.27 9.92 -2.31
C ASP A 8 -27.93 9.96 -1.57
N VAL A 9 -26.82 9.94 -2.31
CA VAL A 9 -25.47 9.84 -1.76
C VAL A 9 -24.55 10.91 -2.35
N ILE A 10 -23.81 11.59 -1.49
CA ILE A 10 -22.73 12.48 -1.91
C ILE A 10 -21.40 11.89 -1.46
N VAL A 11 -20.46 11.74 -2.39
CA VAL A 11 -19.09 11.28 -2.12
C VAL A 11 -18.13 12.45 -2.32
N ILE A 12 -17.29 12.74 -1.32
CA ILE A 12 -16.25 13.78 -1.39
C ILE A 12 -14.88 13.11 -1.52
N GLY A 13 -14.30 13.17 -2.72
CA GLY A 13 -13.06 12.52 -3.13
C GLY A 13 -13.31 11.31 -4.01
N GLY A 14 -12.65 11.29 -5.19
CA GLY A 14 -12.78 10.27 -6.22
C GLY A 14 -11.64 9.24 -6.24
N GLY A 15 -10.94 9.04 -5.11
CA GLY A 15 -9.97 7.96 -4.93
C GLY A 15 -10.61 6.58 -4.90
N THR A 16 -9.81 5.53 -4.62
CA THR A 16 -10.27 4.13 -4.64
C THR A 16 -11.52 3.88 -3.79
N GLY A 17 -11.56 4.37 -2.56
CA GLY A 17 -12.74 4.26 -1.70
C GLY A 17 -13.93 5.06 -2.23
N GLY A 18 -13.69 6.27 -2.75
CA GLY A 18 -14.77 7.15 -3.22
C GLY A 18 -15.42 6.64 -4.50
N TYR A 19 -14.65 6.32 -5.53
CA TYR A 19 -15.28 5.85 -6.77
C TYR A 19 -15.89 4.44 -6.65
N SER A 20 -15.33 3.56 -5.81
CA SER A 20 -15.96 2.26 -5.55
C SER A 20 -17.30 2.41 -4.82
N THR A 21 -17.36 3.32 -3.82
CA THR A 21 -18.64 3.67 -3.18
C THR A 21 -19.65 4.17 -4.22
N ALA A 22 -19.23 5.12 -5.08
CA ALA A 22 -20.10 5.70 -6.07
C ALA A 22 -20.66 4.69 -7.06
N LEU A 23 -19.79 3.82 -7.60
CA LEU A 23 -20.19 2.76 -8.54
C LEU A 23 -21.14 1.75 -7.89
N ARG A 24 -20.81 1.30 -6.67
CA ARG A 24 -21.63 0.31 -5.97
C ARG A 24 -22.99 0.89 -5.55
N ALA A 25 -23.02 2.11 -5.02
CA ALA A 25 -24.28 2.80 -4.64
C ALA A 25 -25.20 2.99 -5.86
N SER A 26 -24.62 3.41 -7.01
CA SER A 26 -25.38 3.53 -8.26
C SER A 26 -25.91 2.18 -8.74
N ALA A 27 -25.09 1.11 -8.70
CA ALA A 27 -25.51 -0.23 -9.05
C ALA A 27 -26.65 -0.78 -8.16
N LEU A 28 -26.81 -0.22 -6.95
CA LEU A 28 -27.89 -0.51 -6.02
C LEU A 28 -29.10 0.43 -6.20
N GLY A 29 -29.13 1.24 -7.26
CA GLY A 29 -30.24 2.10 -7.62
C GLY A 29 -30.27 3.46 -6.93
N LEU A 30 -29.20 3.86 -6.25
CA LEU A 30 -29.10 5.16 -5.60
C LEU A 30 -28.59 6.23 -6.59
N SER A 31 -29.14 7.44 -6.50
CA SER A 31 -28.59 8.61 -7.19
C SER A 31 -27.32 9.11 -6.47
N VAL A 32 -26.22 9.27 -7.21
CA VAL A 32 -24.90 9.56 -6.63
C VAL A 32 -24.29 10.81 -7.24
N LEU A 33 -23.79 11.71 -6.38
CA LEU A 33 -22.91 12.79 -6.76
C LEU A 33 -21.51 12.52 -6.19
N LEU A 34 -20.50 12.53 -7.06
CA LEU A 34 -19.09 12.41 -6.70
C LEU A 34 -18.38 13.74 -6.95
N ALA A 35 -17.92 14.40 -5.88
CA ALA A 35 -17.11 15.61 -5.97
C ALA A 35 -15.62 15.26 -5.94
N GLU A 36 -14.89 15.55 -7.04
CA GLU A 36 -13.45 15.32 -7.15
C GLU A 36 -12.76 16.59 -7.66
N ARG A 37 -11.73 17.03 -6.94
CA ARG A 37 -11.05 18.30 -7.26
C ARG A 37 -10.01 18.21 -8.39
N ASP A 38 -9.51 17.00 -8.66
CA ASP A 38 -8.47 16.74 -9.68
C ASP A 38 -9.00 15.68 -10.66
N LYS A 39 -8.59 14.44 -10.52
CA LYS A 39 -8.93 13.33 -11.39
C LYS A 39 -9.47 12.14 -10.59
N VAL A 40 -10.54 11.52 -11.07
CA VAL A 40 -11.03 10.26 -10.49
C VAL A 40 -9.96 9.15 -10.58
N GLY A 41 -9.91 8.27 -9.59
CA GLY A 41 -8.86 7.28 -9.40
C GLY A 41 -7.88 7.65 -8.27
N GLY A 42 -7.76 8.94 -7.94
CA GLY A 42 -7.00 9.45 -6.78
C GLY A 42 -5.52 9.10 -6.79
N THR A 43 -4.92 9.07 -5.60
CA THR A 43 -3.48 8.82 -5.43
C THR A 43 -3.06 7.48 -6.03
N CYS A 44 -3.79 6.40 -5.78
CA CYS A 44 -3.44 5.06 -6.27
C CYS A 44 -3.24 5.02 -7.78
N LEU A 45 -4.17 5.58 -8.54
CA LEU A 45 -4.13 5.56 -10.00
C LEU A 45 -3.11 6.53 -10.58
N HIS A 46 -2.99 7.74 -10.02
CA HIS A 46 -2.24 8.82 -10.65
C HIS A 46 -0.84 9.05 -10.07
N ARG A 47 -0.62 8.77 -8.77
CA ARG A 47 0.61 9.13 -8.02
C ARG A 47 1.10 8.04 -7.08
N GLY A 48 0.57 6.81 -7.19
CA GLY A 48 0.84 5.72 -6.25
C GLY A 48 0.98 4.37 -6.94
N CYS A 49 0.03 3.48 -6.64
CA CYS A 49 0.11 2.05 -6.98
C CYS A 49 0.40 1.79 -8.46
N ILE A 50 -0.39 2.38 -9.36
CA ILE A 50 -0.29 2.05 -10.79
C ILE A 50 1.03 2.55 -11.39
N PRO A 51 1.39 3.85 -11.31
CA PRO A 51 2.65 4.31 -11.86
C PRO A 51 3.87 3.69 -11.18
N SER A 52 3.85 3.46 -9.85
CA SER A 52 4.99 2.84 -9.17
C SER A 52 5.18 1.38 -9.58
N LYS A 53 4.11 0.60 -9.79
CA LYS A 53 4.23 -0.80 -10.23
C LYS A 53 4.68 -0.91 -11.68
N ALA A 54 4.30 0.02 -12.55
CA ALA A 54 4.87 0.12 -13.91
C ALA A 54 6.39 0.34 -13.88
N MET A 55 6.87 1.24 -13.00
CA MET A 55 8.29 1.51 -12.82
C MET A 55 9.04 0.31 -12.22
N LEU A 56 8.47 -0.33 -11.19
CA LEU A 56 9.05 -1.52 -10.57
C LEU A 56 9.12 -2.71 -11.54
N HIS A 57 8.13 -2.88 -12.42
CA HIS A 57 8.18 -3.91 -13.45
C HIS A 57 9.34 -3.68 -14.42
N ALA A 58 9.60 -2.44 -14.84
CA ALA A 58 10.78 -2.14 -15.65
C ALA A 58 12.09 -2.45 -14.89
N ALA A 59 12.12 -2.21 -13.57
CA ALA A 59 13.26 -2.56 -12.74
C ALA A 59 13.48 -4.09 -12.67
N GLU A 60 12.41 -4.87 -12.58
CA GLU A 60 12.48 -6.35 -12.66
C GLU A 60 13.07 -6.84 -13.97
N LEU A 61 12.77 -6.19 -15.11
CA LEU A 61 13.36 -6.55 -16.41
C LEU A 61 14.87 -6.28 -16.43
N VAL A 62 15.33 -5.16 -15.84
CA VAL A 62 16.76 -4.86 -15.71
C VAL A 62 17.47 -5.89 -14.83
N ASP A 63 16.92 -6.20 -13.66
CA ASP A 63 17.43 -7.23 -12.76
C ASP A 63 17.44 -8.62 -13.43
N GLY A 64 16.39 -8.94 -14.21
CA GLY A 64 16.27 -10.19 -14.95
C GLY A 64 17.36 -10.39 -16.02
N ILE A 65 17.78 -9.31 -16.71
CA ILE A 65 18.91 -9.37 -17.65
C ILE A 65 20.23 -9.67 -16.92
N ALA A 66 20.44 -9.05 -15.75
CA ALA A 66 21.61 -9.34 -14.92
C ALA A 66 21.61 -10.80 -14.44
N GLU A 67 20.49 -11.30 -13.95
CA GLU A 67 20.32 -12.70 -13.52
C GLU A 67 20.53 -13.68 -14.69
N ALA A 68 19.96 -13.38 -15.86
CA ALA A 68 20.09 -14.21 -17.06
C ALA A 68 21.58 -14.40 -17.44
N ARG A 69 22.36 -13.32 -17.36
CA ARG A 69 23.80 -13.35 -17.62
C ARG A 69 24.58 -14.13 -16.57
N GLU A 70 24.29 -13.89 -15.30
CA GLU A 70 25.08 -14.43 -14.19
C GLU A 70 24.82 -15.93 -13.92
N ARG A 71 23.56 -16.36 -14.12
CA ARG A 71 23.13 -17.71 -13.73
C ARG A 71 22.82 -18.64 -14.90
N TRP A 72 22.31 -18.08 -16.00
CA TRP A 72 21.72 -18.90 -17.07
C TRP A 72 22.57 -18.97 -18.34
N GLY A 73 23.73 -18.32 -18.33
CA GLY A 73 24.64 -18.30 -19.49
C GLY A 73 24.11 -17.48 -20.67
N VAL A 74 23.06 -16.70 -20.50
CA VAL A 74 22.53 -15.81 -21.53
C VAL A 74 23.48 -14.63 -21.69
N ARG A 75 24.00 -14.40 -22.89
CA ARG A 75 24.89 -13.26 -23.20
C ARG A 75 24.00 -12.03 -23.50
N ALA A 76 23.68 -11.27 -22.48
CA ALA A 76 22.89 -10.04 -22.59
C ALA A 76 23.48 -8.95 -21.68
N SER A 77 23.26 -7.68 -22.06
CA SER A 77 23.63 -6.51 -21.26
C SER A 77 22.55 -5.43 -21.41
N VAL A 78 22.36 -4.61 -20.39
CA VAL A 78 21.58 -3.40 -20.49
C VAL A 78 22.52 -2.31 -21.00
N GLU A 79 22.31 -1.84 -22.23
CA GLU A 79 23.10 -0.76 -22.81
C GLU A 79 22.72 0.58 -22.18
N SER A 80 21.41 0.83 -22.06
CA SER A 80 20.84 2.03 -21.43
C SER A 80 19.38 1.78 -21.08
N VAL A 81 18.85 2.62 -20.20
CA VAL A 81 17.40 2.73 -19.95
C VAL A 81 16.94 4.03 -20.57
N ASP A 82 16.13 3.96 -21.63
CA ASP A 82 15.47 5.13 -22.20
C ASP A 82 14.36 5.59 -21.24
N TRP A 83 14.71 6.61 -20.45
CA TRP A 83 13.80 7.17 -19.45
C TRP A 83 12.52 7.76 -20.06
N SER A 84 12.62 8.33 -21.26
CA SER A 84 11.47 8.90 -21.96
C SER A 84 10.48 7.81 -22.37
N ALA A 85 10.98 6.71 -22.97
CA ALA A 85 10.15 5.58 -23.35
C ALA A 85 9.51 4.89 -22.13
N LEU A 86 10.26 4.71 -21.04
CA LEU A 86 9.76 4.15 -19.80
C LEU A 86 8.61 4.99 -19.21
N THR A 87 8.82 6.31 -19.11
CA THR A 87 7.82 7.21 -18.54
C THR A 87 6.60 7.35 -19.45
N ALA A 88 6.78 7.34 -20.77
CA ALA A 88 5.66 7.30 -21.72
C ALA A 88 4.80 6.04 -21.56
N THR A 89 5.42 4.87 -21.35
CA THR A 89 4.70 3.62 -21.08
C THR A 89 3.91 3.69 -19.77
N ARG A 90 4.53 4.20 -18.69
CA ARG A 90 3.86 4.45 -17.41
C ARG A 90 2.64 5.36 -17.60
N ASP A 91 2.80 6.46 -18.30
CA ASP A 91 1.75 7.48 -18.49
C ASP A 91 0.60 6.94 -19.37
N ASP A 92 0.89 6.11 -20.36
CA ASP A 92 -0.13 5.43 -21.15
C ASP A 92 -0.94 4.45 -20.30
N ILE A 93 -0.30 3.65 -19.45
CA ILE A 93 -0.98 2.75 -18.50
C ILE A 93 -1.92 3.54 -17.59
N VAL A 94 -1.43 4.62 -16.98
CA VAL A 94 -2.21 5.49 -16.10
C VAL A 94 -3.39 6.11 -16.86
N SER A 95 -3.15 6.62 -18.06
CA SER A 95 -4.19 7.25 -18.92
C SER A 95 -5.29 6.26 -19.29
N ARG A 96 -4.94 5.04 -19.70
CA ARG A 96 -5.93 4.00 -20.03
C ARG A 96 -6.77 3.61 -18.81
N ASN A 97 -6.16 3.42 -17.65
CA ASN A 97 -6.89 3.13 -16.42
C ASN A 97 -7.82 4.27 -16.02
N HIS A 98 -7.35 5.54 -16.13
CA HIS A 98 -8.17 6.70 -15.83
C HIS A 98 -9.41 6.79 -16.72
N LYS A 99 -9.25 6.64 -18.04
CA LYS A 99 -10.38 6.59 -19.00
C LYS A 99 -11.36 5.45 -18.66
N GLY A 100 -10.84 4.32 -18.19
CA GLY A 100 -11.68 3.20 -17.74
C GLY A 100 -12.55 3.59 -16.54
N VAL A 101 -11.97 4.22 -15.51
CA VAL A 101 -12.72 4.67 -14.33
C VAL A 101 -13.75 5.75 -14.71
N GLU A 102 -13.38 6.74 -15.54
CA GLU A 102 -14.31 7.76 -16.03
C GLU A 102 -15.49 7.10 -16.78
N GLY A 103 -15.19 6.18 -17.72
CA GLY A 103 -16.22 5.47 -18.50
C GLY A 103 -17.15 4.63 -17.61
N HIS A 104 -16.63 3.98 -16.58
CA HIS A 104 -17.47 3.24 -15.63
C HIS A 104 -18.40 4.16 -14.82
N LEU A 105 -17.91 5.29 -14.35
CA LEU A 105 -18.72 6.27 -13.61
C LEU A 105 -19.81 6.89 -14.50
N GLU A 106 -19.47 7.22 -15.74
CA GLU A 106 -20.43 7.74 -16.73
C GLU A 106 -21.51 6.71 -17.06
N HIS A 107 -21.10 5.48 -17.37
CA HIS A 107 -22.03 4.37 -17.67
C HIS A 107 -22.97 4.07 -16.49
N ALA A 108 -22.46 4.16 -15.26
CA ALA A 108 -23.25 3.99 -14.05
C ALA A 108 -24.17 5.18 -13.76
N GLY A 109 -24.11 6.28 -14.51
CA GLY A 109 -24.93 7.48 -14.27
C GLY A 109 -24.51 8.26 -13.03
N VAL A 110 -23.28 8.09 -12.55
CA VAL A 110 -22.74 8.86 -11.42
C VAL A 110 -22.48 10.30 -11.87
N ARG A 111 -23.05 11.26 -11.17
CA ARG A 111 -22.80 12.68 -11.44
C ARG A 111 -21.45 13.11 -10.87
N VAL A 112 -20.43 13.19 -11.72
CA VAL A 112 -19.10 13.66 -11.32
C VAL A 112 -19.05 15.20 -11.40
N VAL A 113 -18.72 15.84 -10.27
CA VAL A 113 -18.49 17.28 -10.17
C VAL A 113 -17.00 17.54 -9.96
N ARG A 114 -16.34 18.13 -10.96
CA ARG A 114 -14.91 18.49 -10.88
C ARG A 114 -14.72 19.75 -10.05
N SER A 115 -14.72 19.58 -8.73
CA SER A 115 -14.58 20.66 -7.75
C SER A 115 -14.21 20.12 -6.39
N SER A 116 -13.49 20.91 -5.60
CA SER A 116 -13.43 20.69 -4.16
C SER A 116 -14.82 20.87 -3.56
N ALA A 117 -15.13 20.08 -2.53
CA ALA A 117 -16.38 20.20 -1.79
C ALA A 117 -16.11 20.18 -0.28
N ARG A 118 -16.94 20.92 0.48
CA ARG A 118 -16.90 20.98 1.94
C ARG A 118 -18.28 20.75 2.54
N LEU A 119 -18.31 20.27 3.74
CA LEU A 119 -19.55 20.14 4.52
C LEU A 119 -20.12 21.53 4.85
N THR A 120 -21.42 21.65 4.79
CA THR A 120 -22.17 22.83 5.28
C THR A 120 -23.19 22.41 6.33
N GLY A 121 -23.32 21.12 6.60
CA GLY A 121 -24.18 20.51 7.61
C GLY A 121 -24.11 18.99 7.48
N PRO A 122 -24.85 18.25 8.32
CA PRO A 122 -24.83 16.79 8.35
C PRO A 122 -25.31 16.10 7.05
N ARG A 123 -26.05 16.85 6.22
CA ARG A 123 -26.66 16.35 4.99
C ARG A 123 -26.37 17.23 3.77
N SER A 124 -25.52 18.24 3.91
CA SER A 124 -25.29 19.23 2.86
C SER A 124 -23.81 19.48 2.62
N VAL A 125 -23.48 19.71 1.36
CA VAL A 125 -22.14 20.07 0.91
C VAL A 125 -22.22 21.28 -0.02
N ARG A 126 -21.11 22.04 -0.05
CA ARG A 126 -20.93 23.15 -0.99
C ARG A 126 -19.65 22.94 -1.76
N THR A 127 -19.73 23.04 -3.08
CA THR A 127 -18.56 23.01 -3.97
C THR A 127 -17.87 24.38 -4.01
N GLN A 128 -16.63 24.41 -4.48
CA GLN A 128 -15.81 25.64 -4.53
C GLN A 128 -16.46 26.73 -5.40
N ASP A 129 -17.19 26.34 -6.45
CA ASP A 129 -17.95 27.25 -7.32
C ASP A 129 -19.29 27.72 -6.71
N GLY A 130 -19.55 27.39 -5.44
CA GLY A 130 -20.69 27.88 -4.65
C GLY A 130 -21.98 27.06 -4.78
N ARG A 131 -22.01 26.00 -5.60
CA ARG A 131 -23.21 25.15 -5.70
C ARG A 131 -23.40 24.35 -4.42
N GLU A 132 -24.65 24.23 -3.98
CA GLU A 132 -25.01 23.41 -2.82
C GLU A 132 -25.77 22.16 -3.24
N PHE A 133 -25.47 21.08 -2.53
CA PHE A 133 -26.10 19.78 -2.73
C PHE A 133 -26.50 19.18 -1.40
N THR A 134 -27.58 18.40 -1.42
CA THR A 134 -28.10 17.70 -0.24
C THR A 134 -28.17 16.20 -0.49
N ALA A 135 -27.78 15.42 0.53
CA ALA A 135 -27.81 13.96 0.52
C ALA A 135 -29.04 13.46 1.30
N ALA A 136 -29.91 12.69 0.66
CA ALA A 136 -31.07 12.11 1.32
C ALA A 136 -30.67 10.96 2.27
N ARG A 137 -29.66 10.14 1.88
CA ARG A 137 -29.20 9.00 2.66
C ARG A 137 -27.90 9.25 3.40
N GLY A 138 -26.87 9.77 2.73
CA GLY A 138 -25.60 10.01 3.43
C GLY A 138 -24.54 10.72 2.61
N ILE A 139 -23.51 11.16 3.33
CA ILE A 139 -22.28 11.74 2.79
C ILE A 139 -21.12 10.81 3.11
N VAL A 140 -20.25 10.59 2.14
CA VAL A 140 -19.06 9.74 2.28
C VAL A 140 -17.79 10.58 2.11
N LEU A 141 -16.98 10.63 3.16
CA LEU A 141 -15.69 11.31 3.17
C LEU A 141 -14.60 10.33 2.64
N ALA A 142 -13.98 10.67 1.51
CA ALA A 142 -13.03 9.83 0.80
C ALA A 142 -11.84 10.62 0.24
N THR A 143 -11.42 11.69 0.91
CA THR A 143 -10.39 12.63 0.44
C THR A 143 -8.96 12.12 0.55
N GLY A 144 -8.77 10.95 1.16
CA GLY A 144 -7.50 10.23 1.15
C GLY A 144 -6.39 10.89 1.99
N SER A 145 -5.16 10.72 1.56
CA SER A 145 -3.96 11.18 2.27
C SER A 145 -2.95 11.83 1.32
N ARG A 146 -1.95 12.51 1.92
CA ARG A 146 -0.77 13.05 1.23
C ARG A 146 0.52 12.60 1.91
N PRO A 147 1.67 12.61 1.23
CA PRO A 147 2.96 12.35 1.86
C PRO A 147 3.17 13.24 3.08
N ARG A 148 3.75 12.66 4.15
CA ARG A 148 4.19 13.41 5.32
C ARG A 148 5.52 14.08 5.02
N THR A 149 5.62 15.35 5.33
CA THR A 149 6.88 16.12 5.28
C THR A 149 7.50 16.23 6.68
N LEU A 150 8.77 16.61 6.74
CA LEU A 150 9.47 16.89 7.99
C LEU A 150 9.73 18.39 8.09
N PRO A 151 9.54 19.01 9.27
CA PRO A 151 9.88 20.42 9.48
C PRO A 151 11.35 20.70 9.13
N GLY A 152 11.60 21.78 8.39
CA GLY A 152 12.94 22.15 7.92
C GLY A 152 13.47 21.32 6.75
N LEU A 153 12.65 20.42 6.21
CA LEU A 153 12.98 19.56 5.06
C LEU A 153 11.80 19.56 4.06
N GLU A 154 11.35 20.75 3.69
CA GLU A 154 10.23 20.90 2.76
C GLU A 154 10.66 20.40 1.37
N PRO A 155 9.85 19.54 0.73
CA PRO A 155 10.10 19.09 -0.65
C PRO A 155 10.15 20.27 -1.63
N ASP A 156 11.15 20.23 -2.52
CA ASP A 156 11.29 21.19 -3.61
C ASP A 156 10.97 20.57 -4.99
N GLY A 157 10.65 19.27 -5.01
CA GLY A 157 10.35 18.50 -6.20
C GLY A 157 11.59 18.09 -7.01
N HIS A 158 12.80 18.45 -6.58
CA HIS A 158 14.05 18.18 -7.31
C HIS A 158 15.11 17.50 -6.46
N THR A 159 15.56 18.15 -5.38
CA THR A 159 16.62 17.66 -4.49
C THR A 159 16.02 16.92 -3.30
N VAL A 160 15.02 17.53 -2.66
CA VAL A 160 14.22 16.91 -1.62
C VAL A 160 12.86 16.61 -2.22
N VAL A 161 12.52 15.32 -2.30
CA VAL A 161 11.33 14.83 -3.01
C VAL A 161 10.46 13.95 -2.11
N THR A 162 9.18 13.91 -2.42
CA THR A 162 8.26 12.90 -1.91
C THR A 162 8.11 11.75 -2.92
N SER A 163 7.32 10.73 -2.58
CA SER A 163 6.95 9.67 -3.52
C SER A 163 6.23 10.21 -4.76
N ASP A 164 5.44 11.27 -4.59
CA ASP A 164 4.70 11.89 -5.69
C ASP A 164 5.65 12.55 -6.70
N ASP A 165 6.70 13.23 -6.21
CA ASP A 165 7.69 13.90 -7.05
C ASP A 165 8.63 12.89 -7.75
N ALA A 166 9.07 11.87 -7.00
CA ALA A 166 10.04 10.88 -7.48
C ALA A 166 9.53 10.07 -8.67
N LEU A 167 8.22 9.80 -8.72
CA LEU A 167 7.59 9.10 -9.85
C LEU A 167 7.68 9.88 -11.17
N PHE A 168 7.64 11.23 -11.10
CA PHE A 168 7.57 12.11 -12.27
C PHE A 168 8.87 12.90 -12.48
N ALA A 169 9.94 12.51 -11.81
CA ALA A 169 11.24 13.12 -11.98
C ALA A 169 11.72 13.04 -13.45
N PRO A 170 12.44 14.06 -13.94
CA PRO A 170 12.87 14.10 -15.35
C PRO A 170 13.98 13.09 -15.69
N GLY A 171 14.55 12.41 -14.69
CA GLY A 171 15.61 11.43 -14.87
C GLY A 171 15.94 10.69 -13.58
N LEU A 172 16.80 9.68 -13.74
CA LEU A 172 17.33 8.89 -12.63
C LEU A 172 18.50 9.62 -11.96
N PRO A 173 18.53 9.75 -10.63
CA PRO A 173 19.67 10.29 -9.92
C PRO A 173 20.79 9.24 -9.83
N ALA A 174 22.05 9.70 -9.75
CA ALA A 174 23.19 8.82 -9.52
C ALA A 174 23.20 8.26 -8.09
N SER A 175 22.66 8.99 -7.12
CA SER A 175 22.58 8.57 -5.71
C SER A 175 21.31 9.07 -5.04
N VAL A 176 20.73 8.22 -4.16
CA VAL A 176 19.51 8.53 -3.42
C VAL A 176 19.67 8.19 -1.93
N LEU A 177 19.34 9.15 -1.09
CA LEU A 177 19.07 8.90 0.33
C LEU A 177 17.57 8.77 0.52
N VAL A 178 17.10 7.60 0.95
CA VAL A 178 15.70 7.33 1.27
C VAL A 178 15.50 7.41 2.78
N LEU A 179 14.60 8.28 3.22
CA LEU A 179 14.16 8.37 4.61
C LEU A 179 12.83 7.65 4.80
N GLY A 180 12.85 6.63 5.65
CA GLY A 180 11.71 5.78 5.96
C GLY A 180 11.81 4.41 5.30
N GLY A 181 11.82 3.36 6.13
CA GLY A 181 11.91 1.95 5.74
C GLY A 181 10.56 1.23 5.69
N GLY A 182 9.45 1.97 5.55
CA GLY A 182 8.13 1.41 5.24
C GLY A 182 8.03 0.95 3.78
N ALA A 183 6.86 0.43 3.37
CA ALA A 183 6.65 -0.14 2.04
C ALA A 183 7.08 0.82 0.90
N ILE A 184 6.68 2.10 0.98
CA ILE A 184 7.04 3.10 -0.04
C ILE A 184 8.56 3.27 -0.13
N GLY A 185 9.24 3.53 1.00
CA GLY A 185 10.70 3.74 0.99
C GLY A 185 11.47 2.53 0.51
N VAL A 186 11.06 1.33 0.90
CA VAL A 186 11.66 0.06 0.48
C VAL A 186 11.48 -0.17 -1.02
N GLU A 187 10.29 0.08 -1.57
CA GLU A 187 10.03 -0.04 -3.02
C GLU A 187 10.89 0.93 -3.83
N TYR A 188 10.96 2.20 -3.43
CA TYR A 188 11.79 3.19 -4.12
C TYR A 188 13.29 2.91 -3.98
N ALA A 189 13.75 2.46 -2.81
CA ALA A 189 15.14 2.04 -2.64
C ALA A 189 15.48 0.88 -3.58
N SER A 190 14.59 -0.10 -3.69
CA SER A 190 14.73 -1.24 -4.59
C SER A 190 14.75 -0.79 -6.07
N PHE A 191 13.79 0.06 -6.47
CA PHE A 191 13.71 0.63 -7.82
C PHE A 191 15.00 1.36 -8.22
N HIS A 192 15.42 2.35 -7.43
CA HIS A 192 16.61 3.14 -7.74
C HIS A 192 17.87 2.27 -7.81
N ARG A 193 17.98 1.26 -6.95
CA ARG A 193 19.09 0.32 -6.99
C ARG A 193 19.11 -0.50 -8.26
N SER A 194 17.98 -1.03 -8.71
CA SER A 194 17.87 -1.76 -9.99
C SER A 194 18.25 -0.89 -11.18
N MET A 195 17.92 0.39 -11.14
CA MET A 195 18.25 1.37 -12.17
C MET A 195 19.69 1.90 -12.08
N GLY A 196 20.52 1.37 -11.18
CA GLY A 196 21.95 1.66 -11.10
C GLY A 196 22.36 2.77 -10.13
N ALA A 197 21.42 3.39 -9.38
CA ALA A 197 21.76 4.39 -8.39
C ALA A 197 22.47 3.80 -7.16
N GLU A 198 23.31 4.60 -6.51
CA GLU A 198 23.74 4.34 -5.15
C GLU A 198 22.62 4.67 -4.18
N VAL A 199 22.26 3.74 -3.28
CA VAL A 199 21.12 3.91 -2.40
C VAL A 199 21.51 3.71 -0.94
N THR A 200 21.21 4.71 -0.11
CA THR A 200 21.19 4.60 1.35
C THR A 200 19.75 4.71 1.84
N LEU A 201 19.32 3.73 2.64
CA LEU A 201 17.99 3.67 3.25
C LEU A 201 18.10 3.83 4.77
N VAL A 202 17.52 4.90 5.31
CA VAL A 202 17.54 5.24 6.74
C VAL A 202 16.16 5.04 7.33
N GLU A 203 16.06 4.22 8.37
CA GLU A 203 14.83 3.92 9.11
C GLU A 203 15.04 4.17 10.62
N ALA A 204 14.13 4.94 11.21
CA ALA A 204 14.17 5.27 12.63
C ALA A 204 13.80 4.10 13.55
N ALA A 205 12.96 3.18 13.08
CA ALA A 205 12.65 1.95 13.77
C ALA A 205 13.84 0.97 13.71
N ASP A 206 13.83 -0.02 14.57
CA ASP A 206 14.86 -1.07 14.65
C ASP A 206 14.87 -2.02 13.44
N ARG A 207 13.82 -1.99 12.62
CA ARG A 207 13.64 -2.86 11.43
C ARG A 207 12.89 -2.17 10.31
N LEU A 208 13.09 -2.67 9.07
CA LEU A 208 12.29 -2.30 7.90
C LEU A 208 10.87 -2.87 8.01
N VAL A 209 9.93 -2.24 7.30
CA VAL A 209 8.52 -2.66 7.25
C VAL A 209 8.01 -3.09 8.62
N PRO A 210 8.01 -2.21 9.62
CA PRO A 210 7.83 -2.57 11.04
C PRO A 210 6.46 -3.16 11.35
N LEU A 211 5.48 -3.02 10.46
CA LEU A 211 4.16 -3.65 10.56
C LEU A 211 4.16 -5.13 10.20
N GLU A 212 5.22 -5.62 9.52
CA GLU A 212 5.35 -7.01 9.12
C GLU A 212 6.01 -7.86 10.20
N ASP A 213 5.93 -9.19 10.06
CA ASP A 213 6.59 -10.12 10.96
C ASP A 213 8.12 -9.88 10.99
N ALA A 214 8.73 -10.06 12.15
CA ALA A 214 10.16 -9.80 12.36
C ALA A 214 11.06 -10.61 11.42
N ASP A 215 10.65 -11.83 11.06
CA ASP A 215 11.37 -12.68 10.12
C ASP A 215 11.34 -12.11 8.71
N VAL A 216 10.19 -11.59 8.28
CA VAL A 216 10.05 -10.87 6.99
C VAL A 216 10.99 -9.67 6.95
N SER A 217 10.97 -8.83 7.98
CA SER A 217 11.86 -7.65 8.07
C SER A 217 13.32 -8.04 7.98
N ARG A 218 13.74 -9.11 8.66
CA ARG A 218 15.11 -9.61 8.67
C ARG A 218 15.54 -10.12 7.28
N HIS A 219 14.68 -10.91 6.62
CA HIS A 219 14.97 -11.44 5.27
C HIS A 219 15.00 -10.32 4.23
N LEU A 220 14.06 -9.38 4.30
CA LEU A 220 14.02 -8.19 3.44
C LEU A 220 15.31 -7.37 3.57
N ALA A 221 15.69 -7.00 4.80
CA ALA A 221 16.90 -6.21 5.04
C ALA A 221 18.16 -6.91 4.52
N ARG A 222 18.25 -8.24 4.70
CA ARG A 222 19.35 -9.04 4.15
C ARG A 222 19.35 -9.03 2.62
N GLY A 223 18.19 -9.16 1.99
CA GLY A 223 18.03 -9.12 0.54
C GLY A 223 18.46 -7.78 -0.04
N LEU A 224 18.03 -6.67 0.54
CA LEU A 224 18.40 -5.32 0.11
C LEU A 224 19.90 -5.06 0.26
N LYS A 225 20.50 -5.45 1.40
CA LYS A 225 21.95 -5.36 1.63
C LYS A 225 22.74 -6.17 0.61
N LYS A 226 22.30 -7.40 0.28
CA LYS A 226 22.94 -8.24 -0.75
C LYS A 226 22.93 -7.56 -2.13
N ARG A 227 21.91 -6.76 -2.42
CA ARG A 227 21.81 -5.96 -3.65
C ARG A 227 22.63 -4.65 -3.60
N GLY A 228 23.35 -4.38 -2.51
CA GLY A 228 24.22 -3.22 -2.36
C GLY A 228 23.50 -1.96 -1.90
N ILE A 229 22.33 -2.06 -1.29
CA ILE A 229 21.67 -0.94 -0.60
C ILE A 229 22.26 -0.81 0.81
N ASP A 230 22.72 0.40 1.18
CA ASP A 230 23.17 0.70 2.54
C ASP A 230 21.96 0.89 3.45
N VAL A 231 21.58 -0.15 4.19
CA VAL A 231 20.40 -0.15 5.08
C VAL A 231 20.81 0.19 6.50
N GLN A 232 20.33 1.32 7.01
CA GLN A 232 20.55 1.87 8.34
C GLN A 232 19.25 1.87 9.14
N THR A 233 19.03 0.87 9.98
CA THR A 233 17.89 0.80 10.92
C THR A 233 18.27 1.31 12.30
N GLY A 234 17.30 1.76 13.10
CA GLY A 234 17.55 2.43 14.38
C GLY A 234 18.26 3.77 14.20
N ALA A 235 18.23 4.33 12.99
CA ALA A 235 18.99 5.52 12.61
C ALA A 235 18.04 6.69 12.32
N ARG A 236 18.40 7.89 12.74
CA ARG A 236 17.55 9.08 12.64
C ARG A 236 18.25 10.21 11.92
N LEU A 237 17.51 10.89 11.05
CA LEU A 237 17.95 12.16 10.47
C LEU A 237 17.99 13.22 11.57
N GLU A 238 19.14 13.88 11.75
CA GLU A 238 19.34 15.02 12.64
C GLU A 238 19.19 16.34 11.89
N GLY A 239 19.58 16.37 10.62
CA GLY A 239 19.47 17.53 9.75
C GLY A 239 19.87 17.20 8.31
N ALA A 240 19.48 18.06 7.39
CA ALA A 240 19.91 17.99 6.00
C ALA A 240 20.02 19.39 5.42
N GLU A 241 21.02 19.60 4.58
CA GLU A 241 21.24 20.86 3.86
C GLU A 241 21.29 20.61 2.35
N ARG A 242 20.73 21.53 1.58
CA ARG A 242 20.88 21.52 0.11
C ARG A 242 22.22 22.14 -0.24
N LEU A 243 22.95 21.47 -1.12
CA LEU A 243 24.26 21.92 -1.56
C LEU A 243 24.13 22.88 -2.76
N ALA A 244 24.92 23.95 -2.77
CA ALA A 244 24.97 24.86 -3.91
C ALA A 244 25.44 24.18 -5.21
N SER A 245 26.22 23.10 -5.10
CA SER A 245 26.66 22.25 -6.22
C SER A 245 25.59 21.31 -6.74
N GLY A 246 24.40 21.29 -6.13
CA GLY A 246 23.35 20.31 -6.34
C GLY A 246 23.44 19.15 -5.34
N GLY A 247 22.28 18.52 -5.08
CA GLY A 247 22.15 17.43 -4.11
C GLY A 247 21.97 17.89 -2.66
N VAL A 248 22.07 16.92 -1.74
CA VAL A 248 21.84 17.09 -0.31
C VAL A 248 22.95 16.46 0.49
N ARG A 249 23.31 17.10 1.61
CA ARG A 249 24.12 16.51 2.68
C ARG A 249 23.25 16.31 3.91
N ALA A 250 23.10 15.08 4.36
CA ALA A 250 22.30 14.72 5.51
C ALA A 250 23.21 14.25 6.65
N THR A 251 22.91 14.68 7.88
CA THR A 251 23.53 14.18 9.11
C THR A 251 22.58 13.17 9.74
N VAL A 252 23.02 11.94 9.88
CA VAL A 252 22.24 10.82 10.44
C VAL A 252 22.89 10.34 11.71
N ARG A 253 22.10 10.19 12.77
CA ARG A 253 22.50 9.52 14.00
C ARG A 253 22.24 8.03 13.87
N THR A 254 23.28 7.22 13.88
CA THR A 254 23.19 5.76 13.78
C THR A 254 22.60 5.14 15.05
N ALA A 255 22.23 3.86 14.98
CA ALA A 255 21.77 3.08 16.14
C ALA A 255 22.81 3.02 17.29
N ARG A 256 24.10 3.28 16.99
CA ARG A 256 25.18 3.33 18.01
C ARG A 256 25.38 4.74 18.60
N GLY A 257 24.57 5.72 18.16
CA GLY A 257 24.67 7.12 18.60
C GLY A 257 25.70 7.95 17.84
N GLU A 258 26.43 7.37 16.88
CA GLU A 258 27.42 8.06 16.06
C GLU A 258 26.74 8.96 15.03
N LEU A 259 27.32 10.11 14.75
CA LEU A 259 26.90 10.96 13.64
C LEU A 259 27.64 10.55 12.37
N ARG A 260 26.86 10.36 11.31
CA ARG A 260 27.37 10.04 9.96
C ARG A 260 26.82 11.06 8.97
N GLU A 261 27.70 11.63 8.16
CA GLU A 261 27.29 12.42 7.00
C GLU A 261 27.05 11.53 5.80
N ILE A 262 25.95 11.79 5.07
CA ILE A 262 25.55 11.07 3.87
C ILE A 262 25.24 12.12 2.79
N GLY A 263 26.01 12.11 1.73
CA GLY A 263 25.74 12.90 0.52
C GLY A 263 24.90 12.11 -0.47
N ALA A 264 23.94 12.78 -1.12
CA ALA A 264 23.17 12.18 -2.20
C ALA A 264 22.73 13.26 -3.19
N GLU A 265 22.54 12.88 -4.46
CA GLU A 265 21.95 13.77 -5.46
C GLU A 265 20.49 14.08 -5.13
N ARG A 266 19.78 13.10 -4.54
CA ARG A 266 18.36 13.25 -4.18
C ARG A 266 18.07 12.66 -2.81
N LEU A 267 17.23 13.35 -2.03
CA LEU A 267 16.68 12.86 -0.78
C LEU A 267 15.18 12.60 -0.94
N LEU A 268 14.77 11.34 -0.79
CA LEU A 268 13.36 10.93 -0.82
C LEU A 268 12.80 10.84 0.60
N VAL A 269 11.78 11.63 0.90
CA VAL A 269 11.06 11.59 2.18
C VAL A 269 9.88 10.63 2.08
N ALA A 270 10.00 9.46 2.73
CA ALA A 270 9.03 8.39 2.74
C ALA A 270 8.61 7.97 4.16
N VAL A 271 8.46 8.97 5.07
CA VAL A 271 8.20 8.79 6.52
C VAL A 271 6.72 8.65 6.87
N GLY A 272 5.91 8.21 5.94
CA GLY A 272 4.48 7.95 6.10
C GLY A 272 3.60 8.96 5.38
N ARG A 273 2.30 8.90 5.68
CA ARG A 273 1.27 9.73 5.07
C ARG A 273 0.41 10.40 6.15
N VAL A 274 -0.27 11.46 5.79
CA VAL A 274 -1.21 12.17 6.67
C VAL A 274 -2.56 12.31 5.97
N PRO A 275 -3.69 12.14 6.66
CA PRO A 275 -5.01 12.28 6.07
C PRO A 275 -5.25 13.71 5.56
N VAL A 276 -6.04 13.85 4.51
CA VAL A 276 -6.41 15.15 3.92
C VAL A 276 -7.81 15.54 4.41
N THR A 277 -7.84 16.27 5.50
CA THR A 277 -9.08 16.83 6.09
C THR A 277 -9.19 18.34 5.92
N ASP A 278 -8.11 18.95 5.45
CA ASP A 278 -8.06 20.40 5.19
C ASP A 278 -9.12 20.78 4.14
N GLY A 279 -9.92 21.81 4.47
CA GLY A 279 -10.98 22.31 3.59
C GLY A 279 -12.27 21.49 3.57
N LEU A 280 -12.40 20.42 4.34
CA LEU A 280 -13.65 19.64 4.50
C LEU A 280 -14.68 20.35 5.39
N ASP A 281 -14.26 21.27 6.24
CA ASP A 281 -15.12 21.98 7.20
C ASP A 281 -15.91 20.99 8.10
N LEU A 282 -15.18 20.03 8.69
CA LEU A 282 -15.76 18.96 9.52
C LEU A 282 -16.65 19.50 10.65
N ALA A 283 -16.26 20.64 11.24
CA ALA A 283 -16.99 21.28 12.32
C ALA A 283 -18.41 21.73 11.92
N ALA A 284 -18.61 22.10 10.64
CA ALA A 284 -19.94 22.48 10.14
C ALA A 284 -20.96 21.32 10.21
N ALA A 285 -20.47 20.08 10.25
CA ALA A 285 -21.30 18.89 10.43
C ALA A 285 -21.19 18.29 11.84
N GLY A 286 -20.49 18.93 12.77
CA GLY A 286 -20.30 18.43 14.14
C GLY A 286 -19.23 17.34 14.26
N LEU A 287 -18.32 17.22 13.28
CA LEU A 287 -17.21 16.28 13.28
C LEU A 287 -15.89 16.93 13.68
N ALA A 288 -14.97 16.10 14.18
CA ALA A 288 -13.58 16.46 14.45
C ALA A 288 -12.65 15.33 14.04
N THR A 289 -11.39 15.66 13.90
CA THR A 289 -10.32 14.66 13.72
C THR A 289 -9.76 14.21 15.06
N ASP A 290 -9.10 13.04 15.08
CA ASP A 290 -8.23 12.64 16.19
C ASP A 290 -6.94 13.50 16.21
N GLY A 291 -6.08 13.31 17.25
CA GLY A 291 -4.83 14.06 17.39
C GLY A 291 -3.80 13.81 16.26
N ARG A 292 -4.07 12.87 15.34
CA ARG A 292 -3.25 12.54 14.17
C ARG A 292 -3.88 13.00 12.85
N GLY A 293 -5.08 13.60 12.91
CA GLY A 293 -5.80 14.13 11.77
C GLY A 293 -6.77 13.16 11.07
N PHE A 294 -6.97 11.95 11.60
CA PHE A 294 -7.91 10.97 11.06
C PHE A 294 -9.35 11.28 11.48
N VAL A 295 -10.31 10.82 10.67
CA VAL A 295 -11.73 10.83 10.99
C VAL A 295 -12.14 9.44 11.42
N ALA A 296 -12.37 9.25 12.72
CA ALA A 296 -12.71 7.95 13.27
C ALA A 296 -14.21 7.64 13.09
N PRO A 297 -14.59 6.42 12.65
CA PRO A 297 -15.96 5.96 12.72
C PRO A 297 -16.34 5.68 14.17
N ALA A 298 -17.57 5.97 14.55
CA ALA A 298 -18.18 5.54 15.80
C ALA A 298 -18.69 4.09 15.69
N ASP A 299 -19.08 3.70 14.48
CA ASP A 299 -19.49 2.33 14.14
C ASP A 299 -18.61 1.77 13.00
N TRP A 300 -17.67 0.92 13.37
CA TRP A 300 -16.77 0.26 12.42
C TRP A 300 -17.46 -0.77 11.52
N SER A 301 -18.61 -1.30 11.95
CA SER A 301 -19.37 -2.26 11.14
C SER A 301 -20.04 -1.61 9.94
N ARG A 302 -20.16 -0.29 9.94
CA ARG A 302 -20.80 0.52 8.90
C ARG A 302 -19.90 1.66 8.41
N LEU A 303 -18.74 1.84 9.01
CA LEU A 303 -17.83 2.98 8.81
C LEU A 303 -18.56 4.33 8.96
N GLU A 304 -19.55 4.39 9.86
CA GLU A 304 -20.34 5.57 10.15
C GLU A 304 -19.70 6.37 11.29
N THR A 305 -19.58 7.67 11.12
CA THR A 305 -19.04 8.58 12.14
C THR A 305 -20.02 8.77 13.31
N ALA A 306 -19.65 9.60 14.29
CA ALA A 306 -20.55 9.98 15.36
C ALA A 306 -21.75 10.81 14.88
N VAL A 307 -21.72 11.31 13.64
CA VAL A 307 -22.84 12.04 13.02
C VAL A 307 -23.57 11.09 12.07
N PRO A 308 -24.83 10.73 12.37
CA PRO A 308 -25.58 9.78 11.57
C PRO A 308 -25.69 10.19 10.09
N GLY A 309 -25.40 9.25 9.21
CA GLY A 309 -25.39 9.43 7.76
C GLY A 309 -24.13 10.10 7.21
N ILE A 310 -23.07 10.28 8.02
CA ILE A 310 -21.74 10.61 7.50
C ILE A 310 -20.81 9.39 7.70
N HIS A 311 -20.31 8.89 6.59
CA HIS A 311 -19.39 7.75 6.54
C HIS A 311 -17.99 8.17 6.11
N VAL A 312 -17.00 7.36 6.43
CA VAL A 312 -15.61 7.63 6.09
C VAL A 312 -14.94 6.37 5.52
N VAL A 313 -14.16 6.52 4.45
CA VAL A 313 -13.45 5.43 3.79
C VAL A 313 -12.03 5.84 3.39
N GLY A 314 -11.18 4.85 3.18
CA GLY A 314 -9.80 5.03 2.71
C GLY A 314 -8.88 5.64 3.76
N ASP A 315 -7.87 6.36 3.29
CA ASP A 315 -6.78 6.87 4.13
C ASP A 315 -7.20 7.95 5.15
N LEU A 316 -8.47 8.33 5.19
CA LEU A 316 -9.02 9.14 6.27
C LEU A 316 -9.29 8.33 7.54
N LEU A 317 -9.42 7.01 7.44
CA LEU A 317 -9.65 6.11 8.56
C LEU A 317 -8.37 5.92 9.38
N PRO A 318 -8.47 5.94 10.72
CA PRO A 318 -7.36 5.48 11.57
C PRO A 318 -7.19 3.97 11.50
N PRO A 319 -6.12 3.41 12.09
CA PRO A 319 -6.06 1.97 12.35
C PRO A 319 -7.32 1.48 13.09
N PRO A 320 -7.85 0.28 12.76
CA PRO A 320 -7.19 -0.81 12.05
C PRO A 320 -7.17 -0.71 10.52
N SER A 321 -7.79 0.30 9.89
CA SER A 321 -7.63 0.50 8.44
C SER A 321 -6.15 0.73 8.11
N LEU A 322 -5.70 0.11 7.02
CA LEU A 322 -4.28 0.02 6.67
C LEU A 322 -3.85 1.07 5.63
N GLY A 323 -4.78 1.93 5.15
CA GLY A 323 -4.48 2.88 4.07
C GLY A 323 -4.05 2.20 2.76
N LEU A 324 -4.67 1.07 2.43
CA LEU A 324 -4.40 0.28 1.23
C LEU A 324 -5.54 0.42 0.23
N ALA A 325 -5.21 0.48 -1.06
CA ALA A 325 -6.21 0.67 -2.11
C ALA A 325 -7.31 -0.41 -2.11
N HIS A 326 -6.94 -1.68 -1.93
CA HIS A 326 -7.88 -2.79 -1.89
C HIS A 326 -8.71 -2.82 -0.59
N ALA A 327 -8.18 -2.36 0.54
CA ALA A 327 -9.00 -2.12 1.73
C ALA A 327 -10.04 -1.02 1.46
N SER A 328 -9.61 0.09 0.83
CA SER A 328 -10.52 1.18 0.48
C SER A 328 -11.64 0.75 -0.48
N PHE A 329 -11.39 -0.21 -1.39
CA PHE A 329 -12.44 -0.80 -2.22
C PHE A 329 -13.48 -1.53 -1.37
N ALA A 330 -13.04 -2.39 -0.45
CA ALA A 330 -13.94 -3.13 0.43
C ALA A 330 -14.75 -2.18 1.35
N GLU A 331 -14.08 -1.15 1.88
CA GLU A 331 -14.74 -0.09 2.67
C GLU A 331 -15.80 0.65 1.85
N GLY A 332 -15.50 0.98 0.60
CA GLY A 332 -16.44 1.64 -0.30
C GLY A 332 -17.67 0.78 -0.62
N LEU A 333 -17.48 -0.52 -0.84
CA LEU A 333 -18.59 -1.47 -1.04
C LEU A 333 -19.46 -1.55 0.22
N LEU A 334 -18.87 -1.71 1.40
CA LEU A 334 -19.57 -1.77 2.68
C LEU A 334 -20.45 -0.52 2.90
N VAL A 335 -19.88 0.67 2.69
CA VAL A 335 -20.62 1.93 2.90
C VAL A 335 -21.75 2.07 1.89
N ALA A 336 -21.54 1.75 0.62
CA ALA A 336 -22.59 1.80 -0.39
C ALA A 336 -23.74 0.85 -0.08
N GLU A 337 -23.46 -0.37 0.35
CA GLU A 337 -24.45 -1.37 0.76
C GLU A 337 -25.20 -0.94 2.02
N THR A 338 -24.49 -0.39 3.00
CA THR A 338 -25.10 0.21 4.21
C THR A 338 -26.09 1.30 3.85
N LEU A 339 -25.71 2.24 2.98
CA LEU A 339 -26.57 3.34 2.53
C LEU A 339 -27.78 2.87 1.71
N ALA A 340 -27.62 1.76 0.99
CA ALA A 340 -28.71 1.13 0.24
C ALA A 340 -29.65 0.30 1.13
N GLY A 341 -29.27 0.02 2.39
CA GLY A 341 -30.03 -0.85 3.30
C GLY A 341 -29.84 -2.33 2.98
N VAL A 342 -28.76 -2.70 2.29
CA VAL A 342 -28.36 -4.09 2.02
C VAL A 342 -27.53 -4.60 3.18
N ALA A 343 -27.82 -5.83 3.63
CA ALA A 343 -27.01 -6.46 4.66
C ALA A 343 -25.64 -6.84 4.09
N SER A 344 -24.58 -6.41 4.76
CA SER A 344 -23.20 -6.73 4.41
C SER A 344 -22.35 -6.97 5.64
N ALA A 345 -21.29 -7.78 5.50
CA ALA A 345 -20.34 -8.02 6.57
C ALA A 345 -19.36 -6.84 6.71
N PRO A 346 -18.95 -6.49 7.93
CA PRO A 346 -17.87 -5.53 8.16
C PRO A 346 -16.58 -5.96 7.45
N VAL A 347 -15.70 -4.98 7.17
CA VAL A 347 -14.36 -5.28 6.65
C VAL A 347 -13.55 -5.99 7.73
N ASP A 348 -13.09 -7.20 7.43
CA ASP A 348 -12.13 -7.91 8.28
C ASP A 348 -10.71 -7.42 7.97
N TYR A 349 -10.25 -6.43 8.72
CA TYR A 349 -8.91 -5.85 8.52
C TYR A 349 -7.77 -6.84 8.82
N ALA A 350 -8.02 -7.89 9.60
CA ALA A 350 -7.02 -8.93 9.85
C ALA A 350 -6.79 -9.78 8.60
N ALA A 351 -7.82 -10.00 7.79
CA ALA A 351 -7.75 -10.75 6.54
C ALA A 351 -7.37 -9.88 5.31
N VAL A 352 -7.07 -8.58 5.49
CA VAL A 352 -6.57 -7.73 4.40
C VAL A 352 -5.11 -8.03 4.13
N PRO A 353 -4.72 -8.48 2.92
CA PRO A 353 -3.33 -8.77 2.60
C PRO A 353 -2.51 -7.47 2.46
N ARG A 354 -1.24 -7.53 2.86
CA ARG A 354 -0.25 -6.46 2.72
C ARG A 354 0.85 -6.93 1.80
N VAL A 355 1.27 -6.10 0.85
CA VAL A 355 2.31 -6.42 -0.13
C VAL A 355 3.28 -5.25 -0.27
N THR A 356 4.59 -5.54 -0.32
CA THR A 356 5.64 -4.59 -0.71
C THR A 356 6.35 -5.15 -1.95
N TYR A 357 6.32 -4.38 -3.03
CA TYR A 357 6.80 -4.79 -4.36
C TYR A 357 8.27 -4.46 -4.58
N SER A 358 9.08 -4.69 -3.57
CA SER A 358 10.56 -4.57 -3.66
C SER A 358 11.18 -5.85 -4.22
N ALA A 359 12.48 -5.88 -4.38
CA ALA A 359 13.23 -7.11 -4.64
C ALA A 359 14.20 -7.39 -3.46
N PRO A 360 13.92 -8.42 -2.61
CA PRO A 360 12.78 -9.35 -2.69
C PRO A 360 11.45 -8.67 -2.33
N GLN A 361 10.34 -9.22 -2.83
CA GLN A 361 8.99 -8.82 -2.44
C GLN A 361 8.67 -9.34 -1.03
N THR A 362 7.72 -8.67 -0.33
CA THR A 362 7.10 -9.22 0.88
C THR A 362 5.59 -9.23 0.73
N ALA A 363 4.96 -10.25 1.30
CA ALA A 363 3.50 -10.33 1.37
C ALA A 363 3.08 -10.96 2.69
N ALA A 364 2.00 -10.47 3.28
CA ALA A 364 1.52 -10.97 4.55
C ALA A 364 0.00 -10.79 4.70
N VAL A 365 -0.62 -11.66 5.46
CA VAL A 365 -2.01 -11.57 5.89
C VAL A 365 -2.13 -12.11 7.30
N GLY A 366 -3.04 -11.58 8.10
CA GLY A 366 -3.26 -12.01 9.48
C GLY A 366 -2.26 -11.41 10.47
N LEU A 367 -2.21 -12.04 11.64
CA LEU A 367 -1.39 -11.64 12.78
C LEU A 367 0.06 -12.08 12.60
N THR A 368 1.00 -11.22 12.97
CA THR A 368 2.40 -11.62 13.17
C THR A 368 2.51 -12.57 14.36
N GLU A 369 3.58 -13.34 14.45
CA GLU A 369 3.83 -14.20 15.62
C GLU A 369 3.80 -13.41 16.93
N ALA A 370 4.38 -12.20 16.94
CA ALA A 370 4.40 -11.36 18.13
C ALA A 370 2.98 -10.93 18.53
N GLN A 371 2.16 -10.47 17.58
CA GLN A 371 0.76 -10.10 17.83
C GLN A 371 -0.09 -11.29 18.31
N ALA A 372 0.09 -12.46 17.70
CA ALA A 372 -0.62 -13.66 18.11
C ALA A 372 -0.27 -14.07 19.57
N ARG A 373 1.01 -13.99 19.95
CA ARG A 373 1.44 -14.25 21.32
C ARG A 373 0.95 -13.17 22.30
N GLU A 374 0.96 -11.91 21.92
CA GLU A 374 0.43 -10.80 22.71
C GLU A 374 -1.08 -10.96 22.95
N ALA A 375 -1.81 -11.46 21.96
CA ALA A 375 -3.22 -11.80 22.06
C ALA A 375 -3.50 -13.11 22.83
N ALA A 376 -2.47 -13.71 23.47
CA ALA A 376 -2.53 -14.91 24.29
C ALA A 376 -2.98 -16.20 23.57
N TYR A 377 -2.80 -16.29 22.24
CA TYR A 377 -2.96 -17.56 21.53
C TYR A 377 -1.86 -18.55 21.90
N ASP A 378 -2.16 -19.85 21.92
CA ASP A 378 -1.15 -20.92 21.99
C ASP A 378 -0.54 -21.13 20.61
N VAL A 379 0.50 -20.36 20.30
CA VAL A 379 1.06 -20.23 18.96
C VAL A 379 1.99 -21.38 18.61
N VAL A 380 1.73 -21.99 17.44
CA VAL A 380 2.67 -22.82 16.70
C VAL A 380 3.08 -22.15 15.41
N VAL A 381 4.33 -22.35 15.00
CA VAL A 381 4.90 -21.67 13.81
C VAL A 381 5.64 -22.69 12.96
N ASN A 382 5.48 -22.58 11.64
CA ASN A 382 6.41 -23.19 10.68
C ASN A 382 7.03 -22.11 9.79
N THR A 383 8.30 -22.26 9.46
CA THR A 383 9.02 -21.39 8.52
C THR A 383 9.69 -22.23 7.46
N MET A 384 9.09 -22.24 6.26
CA MET A 384 9.56 -23.01 5.11
C MET A 384 10.45 -22.13 4.23
N PRO A 385 11.71 -22.49 3.98
CA PRO A 385 12.53 -21.80 2.98
C PRO A 385 11.97 -22.00 1.57
N LEU A 386 11.90 -20.98 0.74
CA LEU A 386 11.48 -21.13 -0.66
C LEU A 386 12.42 -22.09 -1.44
N THR A 387 13.68 -22.18 -1.04
CA THR A 387 14.65 -23.12 -1.64
C THR A 387 14.41 -24.58 -1.28
N ALA A 388 13.49 -24.90 -0.37
CA ALA A 388 13.07 -26.26 -0.10
C ALA A 388 12.25 -26.87 -1.24
N VAL A 389 11.64 -26.05 -2.09
CA VAL A 389 10.93 -26.52 -3.28
C VAL A 389 11.71 -26.25 -4.56
N ALA A 390 11.57 -27.14 -5.56
CA ALA A 390 12.36 -27.10 -6.80
C ALA A 390 12.25 -25.74 -7.53
N LYS A 391 11.07 -25.17 -7.61
CA LYS A 391 10.85 -23.87 -8.25
C LYS A 391 11.56 -22.73 -7.54
N GLY A 392 11.64 -22.78 -6.20
CA GLY A 392 12.42 -21.83 -5.42
C GLY A 392 13.92 -21.90 -5.71
N MET A 393 14.46 -23.10 -5.94
CA MET A 393 15.86 -23.28 -6.39
C MET A 393 16.06 -22.71 -7.80
N VAL A 394 15.09 -22.87 -8.70
CA VAL A 394 15.14 -22.29 -10.05
C VAL A 394 15.23 -20.76 -9.96
N HIS A 395 14.43 -20.09 -9.14
CA HIS A 395 14.53 -18.64 -8.93
C HIS A 395 15.82 -18.22 -8.22
N GLY A 396 16.31 -19.02 -7.24
CA GLY A 396 17.62 -18.80 -6.59
C GLY A 396 17.76 -17.55 -5.73
N GLN A 397 16.70 -16.75 -5.61
CA GLN A 397 16.73 -15.51 -4.85
C GLN A 397 16.58 -15.72 -3.34
N GLY A 398 16.18 -16.94 -2.93
CA GLY A 398 15.86 -17.26 -1.55
C GLY A 398 14.50 -16.72 -1.13
N GLY A 399 14.25 -16.77 0.18
CA GLY A 399 12.99 -16.33 0.75
C GLY A 399 12.39 -17.37 1.67
N THR A 400 11.24 -17.04 2.27
CA THR A 400 10.55 -17.92 3.22
C THR A 400 9.03 -17.75 3.16
N VAL A 401 8.34 -18.82 3.54
CA VAL A 401 6.93 -18.84 3.93
C VAL A 401 6.88 -19.11 5.42
N LYS A 402 6.33 -18.19 6.21
CA LYS A 402 6.08 -18.39 7.64
C LYS A 402 4.58 -18.47 7.88
N VAL A 403 4.13 -19.55 8.51
CA VAL A 403 2.75 -19.75 8.94
C VAL A 403 2.70 -19.66 10.46
N VAL A 404 1.79 -18.82 10.96
CA VAL A 404 1.46 -18.66 12.37
C VAL A 404 0.08 -19.25 12.59
N ALA A 405 -0.05 -20.24 13.45
CA ALA A 405 -1.32 -20.91 13.74
C ALA A 405 -1.51 -21.08 15.25
N GLU A 406 -2.75 -21.24 15.67
CA GLU A 406 -3.09 -21.69 17.02
C GLU A 406 -2.89 -23.22 17.11
N ARG A 407 -2.35 -23.71 18.22
CA ARG A 407 -2.20 -25.15 18.45
C ARG A 407 -3.58 -25.80 18.46
N ALA A 408 -3.78 -26.78 17.58
CA ALA A 408 -5.07 -27.44 17.37
C ALA A 408 -6.23 -26.46 17.04
N GLY A 409 -5.93 -25.40 16.29
CA GLY A 409 -6.87 -24.38 15.88
C GLY A 409 -6.53 -23.77 14.51
N ARG A 410 -7.05 -22.58 14.27
CA ARG A 410 -7.00 -21.89 12.98
C ARG A 410 -5.62 -21.29 12.65
N VAL A 411 -5.45 -21.00 11.39
CA VAL A 411 -4.34 -20.17 10.90
C VAL A 411 -4.58 -18.72 11.29
N LEU A 412 -3.61 -18.13 12.01
CA LEU A 412 -3.67 -16.76 12.49
C LEU A 412 -2.99 -15.76 11.54
N GLY A 413 -2.00 -16.22 10.78
CA GLY A 413 -1.31 -15.38 9.83
C GLY A 413 -0.33 -16.15 8.94
N VAL A 414 -0.08 -15.58 7.76
CA VAL A 414 0.89 -16.10 6.78
C VAL A 414 1.75 -14.96 6.29
N HIS A 415 3.07 -15.14 6.31
CA HIS A 415 4.07 -14.11 6.03
C HIS A 415 5.09 -14.64 5.04
N LEU A 416 5.22 -13.96 3.91
CA LEU A 416 6.01 -14.37 2.76
C LEU A 416 7.10 -13.33 2.47
N VAL A 417 8.28 -13.79 2.10
CA VAL A 417 9.32 -12.94 1.52
C VAL A 417 10.06 -13.71 0.42
N GLY A 418 10.19 -13.12 -0.75
CA GLY A 418 10.86 -13.77 -1.89
C GLY A 418 10.33 -13.27 -3.24
N PRO A 419 10.67 -13.98 -4.34
CA PRO A 419 10.15 -13.67 -5.66
C PRO A 419 8.66 -14.04 -5.75
N HIS A 420 7.89 -13.20 -6.44
CA HIS A 420 6.47 -13.41 -6.79
C HIS A 420 5.52 -13.68 -5.61
N VAL A 421 5.92 -13.35 -4.37
CA VAL A 421 5.05 -13.58 -3.20
C VAL A 421 3.80 -12.68 -3.21
N SER A 422 3.80 -11.60 -3.99
CA SER A 422 2.63 -10.78 -4.27
C SER A 422 1.48 -11.57 -4.90
N GLU A 423 1.80 -12.57 -5.75
CA GLU A 423 0.80 -13.42 -6.39
C GLU A 423 0.43 -14.64 -5.51
N MET A 424 1.35 -15.09 -4.65
CA MET A 424 1.12 -16.23 -3.76
C MET A 424 0.18 -15.91 -2.59
N ILE A 425 0.05 -14.64 -2.20
CA ILE A 425 -0.69 -14.23 -0.99
C ILE A 425 -2.20 -14.48 -1.08
N ALA A 426 -2.75 -14.57 -2.29
CA ALA A 426 -4.19 -14.73 -2.51
C ALA A 426 -4.74 -16.02 -1.87
N GLU A 427 -4.02 -17.14 -1.96
CA GLU A 427 -4.36 -18.39 -1.27
C GLU A 427 -4.36 -18.19 0.25
N SER A 428 -3.30 -17.58 0.77
CA SER A 428 -3.14 -17.34 2.20
C SER A 428 -4.23 -16.41 2.76
N GLN A 429 -4.68 -15.44 1.97
CA GLN A 429 -5.78 -14.55 2.34
C GLN A 429 -7.10 -15.33 2.52
N LEU A 430 -7.40 -16.28 1.64
CA LEU A 430 -8.58 -17.15 1.79
C LEU A 430 -8.47 -18.05 3.02
N ILE A 431 -7.28 -18.63 3.26
CA ILE A 431 -7.01 -19.49 4.41
C ILE A 431 -7.27 -18.76 5.73
N VAL A 432 -6.72 -17.55 5.88
CA VAL A 432 -6.93 -16.73 7.09
C VAL A 432 -8.38 -16.24 7.18
N GLY A 433 -8.95 -15.75 6.07
CA GLY A 433 -10.31 -15.18 6.04
C GLY A 433 -11.43 -16.21 6.26
N TRP A 434 -11.14 -17.49 6.05
CA TRP A 434 -12.08 -18.59 6.31
C TRP A 434 -11.82 -19.31 7.65
N ASP A 435 -10.90 -18.81 8.46
CA ASP A 435 -10.50 -19.44 9.71
C ASP A 435 -10.09 -20.92 9.55
N ALA A 436 -9.45 -21.26 8.40
CA ALA A 436 -9.05 -22.63 8.10
C ALA A 436 -8.00 -23.14 9.10
N GLU A 437 -8.06 -24.43 9.41
CA GLU A 437 -7.03 -25.11 10.20
C GLU A 437 -5.87 -25.57 9.32
N PRO A 438 -4.63 -25.70 9.85
CA PRO A 438 -3.49 -26.23 9.07
C PRO A 438 -3.80 -27.59 8.42
N GLY A 439 -4.55 -28.45 9.08
CA GLY A 439 -4.98 -29.75 8.57
C GLY A 439 -5.88 -29.68 7.35
N ASP A 440 -6.67 -28.63 7.21
CA ASP A 440 -7.55 -28.43 6.04
C ASP A 440 -6.70 -28.11 4.81
N VAL A 441 -5.77 -27.19 4.93
CA VAL A 441 -4.85 -26.79 3.84
C VAL A 441 -3.95 -27.97 3.44
N ALA A 442 -3.43 -28.72 4.40
CA ALA A 442 -2.55 -29.87 4.18
C ALA A 442 -3.20 -31.03 3.39
N ARG A 443 -4.50 -31.00 3.16
CA ARG A 443 -5.22 -31.98 2.29
C ARG A 443 -5.23 -31.56 0.82
N HIS A 444 -4.96 -30.28 0.51
CA HIS A 444 -5.00 -29.79 -0.85
C HIS A 444 -3.68 -30.07 -1.57
N VAL A 445 -3.80 -30.29 -2.89
CA VAL A 445 -2.66 -30.61 -3.74
C VAL A 445 -2.21 -29.34 -4.44
N HIS A 446 -0.96 -28.94 -4.19
CA HIS A 446 -0.33 -27.85 -4.90
C HIS A 446 0.32 -28.35 -6.20
N ALA A 447 0.25 -27.55 -7.25
CA ALA A 447 0.85 -27.89 -8.54
C ALA A 447 2.38 -27.98 -8.45
N HIS A 448 2.97 -29.00 -9.05
CA HIS A 448 4.43 -29.20 -9.12
C HIS A 448 4.97 -28.94 -10.54
N PRO A 449 6.11 -28.20 -10.72
CA PRO A 449 6.83 -27.42 -9.71
C PRO A 449 6.36 -25.97 -9.65
N THR A 450 6.04 -25.48 -8.49
CA THR A 450 5.62 -24.09 -8.25
C THR A 450 6.23 -23.51 -6.97
N LEU A 451 6.17 -22.17 -6.79
CA LEU A 451 6.51 -21.53 -5.53
C LEU A 451 5.44 -21.77 -4.45
N SER A 452 4.17 -21.93 -4.85
CA SER A 452 3.05 -22.19 -3.93
C SER A 452 3.20 -23.52 -3.18
N GLU A 453 4.00 -24.49 -3.70
CA GLU A 453 4.33 -25.71 -2.95
C GLU A 453 4.98 -25.40 -1.60
N ALA A 454 5.71 -24.28 -1.46
CA ALA A 454 6.28 -23.88 -0.18
C ALA A 454 5.20 -23.51 0.84
N VAL A 455 4.05 -23.00 0.40
CA VAL A 455 2.88 -22.77 1.26
C VAL A 455 2.32 -24.13 1.69
N GLY A 456 2.05 -25.03 0.75
CA GLY A 456 1.55 -26.39 1.04
C GLY A 456 2.46 -27.18 1.99
N GLU A 457 3.77 -27.14 1.77
CA GLU A 457 4.76 -27.80 2.63
C GLU A 457 4.79 -27.25 4.05
N ALA A 458 4.62 -25.92 4.23
CA ALA A 458 4.54 -25.32 5.54
C ALA A 458 3.31 -25.85 6.32
N PHE A 459 2.18 -26.01 5.63
CA PHE A 459 0.97 -26.58 6.23
C PHE A 459 1.08 -28.09 6.46
N LEU A 460 1.68 -28.83 5.54
CA LEU A 460 1.98 -30.24 5.73
C LEU A 460 2.84 -30.46 6.98
N SER A 461 3.87 -29.64 7.19
CA SER A 461 4.72 -29.71 8.38
C SER A 461 3.96 -29.43 9.65
N LEU A 462 3.10 -28.39 9.69
CA LEU A 462 2.24 -28.09 10.84
C LEU A 462 1.24 -29.21 11.15
N ALA A 463 0.78 -29.93 10.12
CA ALA A 463 -0.10 -31.10 10.26
C ALA A 463 0.66 -32.41 10.57
N GLY A 464 1.96 -32.37 10.83
CA GLY A 464 2.79 -33.57 11.11
C GLY A 464 3.01 -34.46 9.89
N ARG A 465 2.92 -33.92 8.67
CA ARG A 465 3.01 -34.66 7.39
C ARG A 465 4.06 -34.06 6.45
N GLY A 466 4.97 -33.23 6.95
CA GLY A 466 6.01 -32.56 6.15
C GLY A 466 6.86 -33.57 5.35
N LEU A 467 7.10 -33.26 4.08
CA LEU A 467 7.92 -34.08 3.17
C LEU A 467 9.35 -33.58 3.11
N HIS A 468 9.55 -32.26 2.98
CA HIS A 468 10.84 -31.62 2.81
C HIS A 468 11.34 -30.92 4.08
N GLN A 469 10.49 -30.82 5.11
CA GLN A 469 10.83 -30.33 6.44
C GLN A 469 10.04 -31.14 7.47
N GLN A 470 10.75 -31.81 8.36
CA GLN A 470 10.17 -32.61 9.47
C GLN A 470 10.24 -31.85 10.78
#